data_0958361166a682027b7ec61df82e7572
#
_entry.id   0958361166a682027b7ec61df82e7572
#
_cell.length_a   1.000
_cell.length_b   1.000
_cell.length_c   1.000
_cell.angle_alpha   90.00
_cell.angle_beta   90.00
_cell.angle_gamma   90.00
#
_symmetry.space_group_name_H-M   'P 1'
#
loop_
_entity.id
_entity.type
_entity.pdbx_description
1 polymer ?
#
loop_
_entity_poly.entity_id
_entity_poly.type
_entity_poly.pdbx_seq_one_letter_code
_entity_poly.pdbx_strand_id
1 'polypeptide(L)'
;VYQAMRVTGAADPTVSVKETLKGKLPQKKLVRGAAHGYSSYGNQIGLATGYVKEIYHPNYVAKRMEIGAVMGAAPRRAVKRENSDPGDIIILLGGRTGRDGIGGATGSSKVHTEASIEVCGAEVQKGNAPTERKIQRMFRREEVSKLIKKCNDFGAGGVSVAIGELAPGLQINLDKVPKKYAGLDGTEIAISESQERMAVVVDPKDVDEFMKYANEENLEAVVVAVVTEEPRLVLNWRGKEVVNISRAFLDTNGAHQETEVLVDIPNKEGNVLEREEKAPADTKAAWLSMLADLNTCSQKGLVEMFDGSIGAGSVFMPYGGKYQLTETQAMVAKVPVMNGKTDTVTMMSYGFDPYVSSWSPYHGAVYAVVESIAR
;
A
#
# COMPACT_ATOMS: atom_id res chain seq x y z
N VAL A 1 -11.80 1.36 -6.93
CA VAL A 1 -10.70 2.34 -6.90
C VAL A 1 -10.66 3.08 -8.23
N TYR A 2 -10.47 4.42 -8.24
CA TYR A 2 -10.49 5.21 -9.47
C TYR A 2 -9.45 6.33 -9.52
N GLN A 3 -8.84 6.70 -8.39
CA GLN A 3 -7.79 7.70 -8.32
C GLN A 3 -6.76 7.35 -7.25
N ALA A 4 -5.51 7.70 -7.51
CA ALA A 4 -4.40 7.53 -6.60
C ALA A 4 -3.60 8.82 -6.41
N MET A 5 -2.93 8.92 -5.28
CA MET A 5 -1.91 9.88 -4.95
C MET A 5 -0.68 9.14 -4.43
N ARG A 6 0.50 9.55 -4.85
CA ARG A 6 1.77 9.00 -4.37
C ARG A 6 2.65 10.10 -3.80
N VAL A 7 3.11 9.94 -2.55
CA VAL A 7 4.10 10.81 -1.91
C VAL A 7 5.23 9.94 -1.38
N THR A 8 6.45 10.24 -1.73
CA THR A 8 7.62 9.43 -1.37
C THR A 8 8.73 10.29 -0.80
N GLY A 9 9.58 9.67 0.02
CA GLY A 9 10.77 10.29 0.58
C GLY A 9 12.03 9.53 0.18
N ALA A 10 13.03 10.25 -0.31
CA ALA A 10 14.31 9.70 -0.76
C ALA A 10 15.49 10.55 -0.31
N ALA A 11 16.67 9.94 -0.22
CA ALA A 11 17.90 10.70 -0.17
C ALA A 11 18.34 11.12 -1.57
N ASP A 12 19.36 11.96 -1.64
CA ASP A 12 19.82 12.58 -2.88
C ASP A 12 20.23 11.57 -3.96
N PRO A 13 19.51 11.48 -5.09
CA PRO A 13 19.83 10.56 -6.17
C PRO A 13 20.97 11.04 -7.07
N THR A 14 21.46 12.27 -6.88
CA THR A 14 22.58 12.85 -7.66
C THR A 14 23.93 12.46 -7.10
N VAL A 15 23.97 11.96 -5.86
CA VAL A 15 25.18 11.45 -5.21
C VAL A 15 25.82 10.36 -6.06
N SER A 16 27.15 10.44 -6.25
CA SER A 16 27.91 9.47 -7.01
C SER A 16 27.77 8.05 -6.41
N VAL A 17 27.70 7.04 -7.28
CA VAL A 17 27.69 5.63 -6.84
C VAL A 17 28.90 5.30 -5.96
N LYS A 18 30.05 5.92 -6.21
CA LYS A 18 31.26 5.73 -5.40
C LYS A 18 31.15 6.25 -3.96
N GLU A 19 30.25 7.22 -3.75
CA GLU A 19 29.99 7.81 -2.43
C GLU A 19 28.83 7.13 -1.69
N THR A 20 28.29 6.05 -2.27
CA THR A 20 27.25 5.26 -1.60
C THR A 20 27.79 4.68 -0.29
N LEU A 21 27.05 4.86 0.79
CA LEU A 21 27.40 4.29 2.10
C LEU A 21 27.53 2.78 1.99
N LYS A 22 28.58 2.25 2.66
CA LYS A 22 28.85 0.81 2.67
C LYS A 22 27.61 0.03 3.14
N GLY A 23 27.26 -1.00 2.38
CA GLY A 23 26.10 -1.85 2.67
C GLY A 23 24.75 -1.24 2.26
N LYS A 24 24.74 -0.11 1.55
CA LYS A 24 23.52 0.50 1.02
C LYS A 24 23.49 0.45 -0.50
N LEU A 25 22.30 0.47 -1.07
CA LEU A 25 22.11 0.62 -2.52
C LEU A 25 22.23 2.10 -2.93
N PRO A 26 22.76 2.39 -4.13
CA PRO A 26 22.82 3.75 -4.64
C PRO A 26 21.43 4.40 -4.72
N GLN A 27 21.28 5.63 -4.21
CA GLN A 27 20.00 6.32 -4.17
C GLN A 27 19.38 6.48 -5.56
N LYS A 28 20.17 6.74 -6.58
CA LYS A 28 19.72 6.80 -7.98
C LYS A 28 19.04 5.49 -8.43
N LYS A 29 19.55 4.33 -8.02
CA LYS A 29 18.95 3.03 -8.33
C LYS A 29 17.62 2.85 -7.61
N LEU A 30 17.58 3.19 -6.32
CA LEU A 30 16.37 3.10 -5.50
C LEU A 30 15.24 3.99 -6.02
N VAL A 31 15.52 5.27 -6.26
CA VAL A 31 14.55 6.25 -6.75
C VAL A 31 13.95 5.82 -8.10
N ARG A 32 14.80 5.45 -9.06
CA ARG A 32 14.35 5.01 -10.38
C ARG A 32 13.57 3.70 -10.34
N GLY A 33 14.06 2.73 -9.56
CA GLY A 33 13.41 1.44 -9.43
C GLY A 33 12.03 1.55 -8.77
N ALA A 34 11.93 2.34 -7.69
CA ALA A 34 10.68 2.58 -7.00
C ALA A 34 9.65 3.32 -7.88
N ALA A 35 10.09 4.36 -8.58
CA ALA A 35 9.22 5.11 -9.50
C ALA A 35 8.71 4.22 -10.64
N HIS A 36 9.59 3.40 -11.24
CA HIS A 36 9.22 2.48 -12.31
C HIS A 36 8.24 1.40 -11.83
N GLY A 37 8.53 0.75 -10.70
CA GLY A 37 7.65 -0.30 -10.16
C GLY A 37 6.26 0.23 -9.84
N TYR A 38 6.19 1.37 -9.17
CA TYR A 38 4.92 1.96 -8.75
C TYR A 38 4.09 2.46 -9.94
N SER A 39 4.71 3.19 -10.87
CA SER A 39 4.01 3.68 -12.07
C SER A 39 3.55 2.53 -12.97
N SER A 40 4.43 1.55 -13.22
CA SER A 40 4.10 0.38 -14.04
C SER A 40 2.92 -0.39 -13.47
N TYR A 41 2.90 -0.64 -12.16
CA TYR A 41 1.79 -1.33 -11.51
C TYR A 41 0.49 -0.54 -11.61
N GLY A 42 0.50 0.73 -11.21
CA GLY A 42 -0.69 1.61 -11.26
C GLY A 42 -1.27 1.75 -12.66
N ASN A 43 -0.42 1.96 -13.66
CA ASN A 43 -0.85 2.07 -15.06
C ASN A 43 -1.48 0.76 -15.57
N GLN A 44 -0.91 -0.40 -15.23
CA GLN A 44 -1.41 -1.71 -15.67
C GLN A 44 -2.74 -2.10 -15.01
N ILE A 45 -2.93 -1.79 -13.72
CA ILE A 45 -4.24 -2.04 -13.08
C ILE A 45 -5.32 -1.07 -13.57
N GLY A 46 -4.95 -0.05 -14.32
CA GLY A 46 -5.87 0.96 -14.85
C GLY A 46 -6.36 1.93 -13.78
N LEU A 47 -5.44 2.40 -12.93
CA LEU A 47 -5.69 3.37 -11.87
C LEU A 47 -5.00 4.69 -12.21
N ALA A 48 -5.78 5.75 -12.38
CA ALA A 48 -5.23 7.08 -12.59
C ALA A 48 -4.49 7.58 -11.34
N THR A 49 -3.26 8.10 -11.52
CA THR A 49 -2.51 8.73 -10.44
C THR A 49 -2.50 10.24 -10.66
N GLY A 50 -3.39 10.93 -9.95
CA GLY A 50 -3.63 12.37 -10.15
C GLY A 50 -2.62 13.28 -9.46
N TYR A 51 -1.80 12.76 -8.56
CA TYR A 51 -0.76 13.53 -7.87
C TYR A 51 0.43 12.64 -7.52
N VAL A 52 1.64 13.12 -7.83
CA VAL A 52 2.91 12.44 -7.52
C VAL A 52 3.92 13.46 -7.02
N LYS A 53 4.54 13.19 -5.88
CA LYS A 53 5.62 14.01 -5.31
C LYS A 53 6.67 13.14 -4.65
N GLU A 54 7.93 13.52 -4.82
CA GLU A 54 9.04 12.97 -4.06
C GLU A 54 9.69 14.06 -3.22
N ILE A 55 9.92 13.80 -1.94
CA ILE A 55 10.50 14.71 -0.96
C ILE A 55 11.90 14.18 -0.64
N TYR A 56 12.90 15.06 -0.65
CA TYR A 56 14.29 14.69 -0.43
C TYR A 56 14.77 15.14 0.93
N HIS A 57 15.38 14.20 1.66
CA HIS A 57 16.01 14.46 2.96
C HIS A 57 17.16 13.47 3.17
N PRO A 58 18.34 13.91 3.69
CA PRO A 58 19.51 13.05 3.85
C PRO A 58 19.25 11.76 4.62
N ASN A 59 18.41 11.79 5.64
CA ASN A 59 18.12 10.64 6.50
C ASN A 59 17.39 9.50 5.78
N TYR A 60 16.78 9.75 4.63
CA TYR A 60 16.17 8.69 3.82
C TYR A 60 17.18 7.74 3.17
N VAL A 61 18.48 8.00 3.30
CA VAL A 61 19.51 7.01 2.96
C VAL A 61 19.39 5.74 3.81
N ALA A 62 18.90 5.88 5.04
CA ALA A 62 18.68 4.76 5.95
C ALA A 62 17.49 3.90 5.49
N LYS A 63 16.37 4.55 5.17
CA LYS A 63 15.14 3.90 4.74
C LYS A 63 14.29 4.89 3.93
N ARG A 64 13.89 4.49 2.75
CA ARG A 64 12.99 5.24 1.89
C ARG A 64 11.58 5.29 2.48
N MET A 65 10.87 6.41 2.32
CA MET A 65 9.45 6.52 2.62
C MET A 65 8.63 6.26 1.34
N GLU A 66 7.60 5.43 1.44
CA GLU A 66 6.64 5.18 0.37
C GLU A 66 5.23 5.32 0.93
N ILE A 67 4.48 6.31 0.44
CA ILE A 67 3.08 6.53 0.81
C ILE A 67 2.26 6.53 -0.47
N GLY A 68 1.24 5.68 -0.50
CA GLY A 68 0.21 5.67 -1.52
C GLY A 68 -1.15 5.85 -0.86
N ALA A 69 -1.98 6.68 -1.46
CA ALA A 69 -3.38 6.82 -1.08
C ALA A 69 -4.26 6.62 -2.30
N VAL A 70 -5.38 5.96 -2.11
CA VAL A 70 -6.32 5.67 -3.19
C VAL A 70 -7.74 6.08 -2.81
N MET A 71 -8.50 6.47 -3.81
CA MET A 71 -9.92 6.78 -3.67
C MET A 71 -10.76 5.73 -4.38
N GLY A 72 -11.73 5.18 -3.66
CA GLY A 72 -12.70 4.23 -4.18
C GLY A 72 -14.13 4.74 -3.99
N ALA A 73 -15.03 4.28 -4.83
CA ALA A 73 -16.47 4.52 -4.69
C ALA A 73 -17.26 3.27 -5.06
N ALA A 74 -18.38 3.06 -4.37
CA ALA A 74 -19.32 2.00 -4.68
C ALA A 74 -20.75 2.53 -4.54
N PRO A 75 -21.73 2.03 -5.31
CA PRO A 75 -23.13 2.33 -5.07
C PRO A 75 -23.52 1.92 -3.65
N ARG A 76 -24.25 2.78 -2.92
CA ARG A 76 -24.66 2.50 -1.53
C ARG A 76 -25.39 1.16 -1.41
N ARG A 77 -26.19 0.78 -2.39
CA ARG A 77 -26.92 -0.49 -2.42
C ARG A 77 -26.04 -1.73 -2.59
N ALA A 78 -24.77 -1.56 -3.02
CA ALA A 78 -23.80 -2.62 -3.17
C ALA A 78 -22.89 -2.77 -1.92
N VAL A 79 -23.02 -1.86 -0.95
CA VAL A 79 -22.26 -1.93 0.30
C VAL A 79 -22.95 -2.93 1.23
N LYS A 80 -22.26 -4.03 1.53
CA LYS A 80 -22.69 -5.06 2.46
C LYS A 80 -21.78 -5.02 3.71
N ARG A 81 -22.40 -5.13 4.89
CA ARG A 81 -21.70 -5.16 6.19
C ARG A 81 -22.39 -6.19 7.05
N GLU A 82 -21.97 -7.43 6.88
CA GLU A 82 -22.52 -8.56 7.63
C GLU A 82 -21.42 -9.21 8.46
N ASN A 83 -21.82 -9.93 9.50
CA ASN A 83 -20.91 -10.79 10.24
C ASN A 83 -20.75 -12.12 9.52
N SER A 84 -19.66 -12.81 9.81
CA SER A 84 -19.48 -14.18 9.40
C SER A 84 -20.22 -15.09 10.37
N ASP A 85 -21.01 -16.02 9.85
CA ASP A 85 -21.80 -16.96 10.63
C ASP A 85 -21.18 -18.36 10.56
N PRO A 86 -21.34 -19.21 11.61
CA PRO A 86 -20.92 -20.61 11.54
C PRO A 86 -21.52 -21.33 10.33
N GLY A 87 -20.66 -22.03 9.58
CA GLY A 87 -21.03 -22.69 8.33
C GLY A 87 -20.68 -21.88 7.08
N ASP A 88 -20.42 -20.57 7.19
CA ASP A 88 -19.95 -19.78 6.06
C ASP A 88 -18.64 -20.32 5.48
N ILE A 89 -18.51 -20.17 4.18
CA ILE A 89 -17.37 -20.69 3.43
C ILE A 89 -16.38 -19.55 3.12
N ILE A 90 -15.09 -19.86 3.27
CA ILE A 90 -14.04 -18.92 2.90
C ILE A 90 -13.35 -19.40 1.63
N ILE A 91 -13.37 -18.52 0.63
CA ILE A 91 -12.76 -18.74 -0.68
C ILE A 91 -11.50 -17.87 -0.77
N LEU A 92 -10.38 -18.49 -1.13
CA LEU A 92 -9.18 -17.79 -1.56
C LEU A 92 -9.28 -17.54 -3.05
N LEU A 93 -9.25 -16.29 -3.45
CA LEU A 93 -9.38 -15.82 -4.83
C LEU A 93 -8.08 -15.16 -5.29
N GLY A 94 -7.62 -15.46 -6.50
CA GLY A 94 -6.55 -14.72 -7.16
C GLY A 94 -5.23 -15.48 -7.30
N GLY A 95 -4.12 -14.89 -6.88
CA GLY A 95 -2.78 -15.43 -7.07
C GLY A 95 -2.47 -16.66 -6.23
N ARG A 96 -1.41 -17.38 -6.61
CA ARG A 96 -0.91 -18.55 -5.90
C ARG A 96 0.14 -18.18 -4.87
N THR A 97 0.30 -19.03 -3.85
CA THR A 97 1.23 -18.86 -2.72
C THR A 97 2.65 -19.27 -3.09
N GLY A 98 3.60 -18.42 -2.82
CA GLY A 98 5.05 -18.68 -2.87
C GLY A 98 5.71 -18.31 -1.55
N ARG A 99 7.02 -18.08 -1.53
CA ARG A 99 7.79 -17.60 -0.37
C ARG A 99 7.75 -16.08 -0.20
N ASP A 100 6.85 -15.40 -0.89
CA ASP A 100 6.77 -13.95 -0.86
C ASP A 100 6.47 -13.44 0.56
N GLY A 101 7.26 -12.48 1.03
CA GLY A 101 7.02 -11.76 2.27
C GLY A 101 7.01 -12.59 3.57
N ILE A 102 7.62 -13.77 3.59
CA ILE A 102 7.65 -14.66 4.77
C ILE A 102 8.21 -13.95 6.01
N GLY A 103 9.16 -13.03 5.83
CA GLY A 103 9.69 -12.21 6.91
C GLY A 103 8.68 -11.20 7.48
N GLY A 104 7.57 -10.96 6.81
CA GLY A 104 6.52 -10.03 7.20
C GLY A 104 7.05 -8.62 7.52
N ALA A 105 6.38 -7.91 8.41
CA ALA A 105 6.80 -6.59 8.88
C ALA A 105 8.21 -6.58 9.52
N THR A 106 8.59 -7.66 10.19
CA THR A 106 9.94 -7.83 10.76
C THR A 106 11.00 -7.89 9.66
N GLY A 107 10.75 -8.63 8.59
CA GLY A 107 11.65 -8.73 7.43
C GLY A 107 11.84 -7.38 6.74
N SER A 108 10.75 -6.65 6.50
CA SER A 108 10.78 -5.32 5.87
C SER A 108 11.43 -4.25 6.76
N SER A 109 11.46 -4.47 8.08
CA SER A 109 12.04 -3.53 9.06
C SER A 109 13.54 -3.74 9.28
N LYS A 110 14.12 -4.81 8.78
CA LYS A 110 15.57 -5.06 8.86
C LYS A 110 16.37 -4.13 7.94
N VAL A 111 17.63 -3.89 8.30
CA VAL A 111 18.57 -3.17 7.44
C VAL A 111 18.90 -4.06 6.25
N HIS A 112 18.58 -3.62 5.03
CA HIS A 112 18.89 -4.34 3.81
C HIS A 112 20.29 -3.96 3.30
N THR A 113 21.07 -4.98 2.95
CA THR A 113 22.41 -4.89 2.41
C THR A 113 22.48 -5.64 1.06
N GLU A 114 23.62 -5.57 0.38
CA GLU A 114 23.83 -6.34 -0.86
C GLU A 114 23.63 -7.85 -0.65
N ALA A 115 24.04 -8.37 0.50
CA ALA A 115 23.82 -9.77 0.87
C ALA A 115 22.34 -10.14 1.02
N SER A 116 21.46 -9.17 1.28
CA SER A 116 20.01 -9.42 1.39
C SER A 116 19.40 -9.94 0.08
N ILE A 117 19.99 -9.62 -1.08
CA ILE A 117 19.53 -10.11 -2.38
C ILE A 117 19.73 -11.61 -2.50
N GLU A 118 20.87 -12.13 -2.00
CA GLU A 118 21.19 -13.56 -2.04
C GLU A 118 20.40 -14.36 -1.00
N VAL A 119 20.23 -13.79 0.20
CA VAL A 119 19.59 -14.48 1.33
C VAL A 119 18.08 -14.42 1.26
N CYS A 120 17.49 -13.27 0.87
CA CYS A 120 16.05 -13.01 0.91
C CYS A 120 15.42 -12.79 -0.48
N GLY A 121 16.16 -13.06 -1.56
CA GLY A 121 15.66 -12.76 -2.92
C GLY A 121 14.38 -13.52 -3.30
N ALA A 122 14.15 -14.71 -2.73
CA ALA A 122 12.94 -15.49 -2.92
C ALA A 122 11.73 -14.91 -2.13
N GLU A 123 12.00 -14.11 -1.09
CA GLU A 123 10.97 -13.51 -0.22
C GLU A 123 10.47 -12.16 -0.74
N VAL A 124 11.11 -11.60 -1.77
CA VAL A 124 10.68 -10.33 -2.37
C VAL A 124 9.32 -10.51 -2.99
N GLN A 125 8.36 -9.74 -2.53
CA GLN A 125 7.01 -9.69 -3.10
C GLN A 125 7.07 -9.27 -4.57
N LYS A 126 6.32 -9.96 -5.40
CA LYS A 126 6.22 -9.70 -6.84
C LYS A 126 4.78 -9.43 -7.19
N GLY A 127 4.47 -8.19 -7.52
CA GLY A 127 3.14 -7.78 -7.95
C GLY A 127 2.75 -8.42 -9.29
N ASN A 128 1.46 -8.72 -9.43
CA ASN A 128 0.83 -9.20 -10.65
C ASN A 128 -0.37 -8.31 -11.00
N ALA A 129 -0.09 -7.17 -11.60
CA ALA A 129 -1.10 -6.18 -11.96
C ALA A 129 -2.26 -6.75 -12.81
N PRO A 130 -2.06 -7.67 -13.77
CA PRO A 130 -3.17 -8.32 -14.48
C PRO A 130 -4.12 -9.08 -13.56
N THR A 131 -3.62 -9.79 -12.55
CA THR A 131 -4.48 -10.49 -11.57
C THR A 131 -5.26 -9.49 -10.72
N GLU A 132 -4.61 -8.45 -10.23
CA GLU A 132 -5.26 -7.36 -9.49
C GLU A 132 -6.38 -6.71 -10.32
N ARG A 133 -6.11 -6.41 -11.59
CA ARG A 133 -7.12 -5.84 -12.49
C ARG A 133 -8.34 -6.73 -12.64
N LYS A 134 -8.17 -8.05 -12.72
CA LYS A 134 -9.27 -9.01 -12.81
C LYS A 134 -10.10 -9.02 -11.53
N ILE A 135 -9.45 -9.04 -10.35
CA ILE A 135 -10.14 -8.97 -9.06
C ILE A 135 -10.96 -7.68 -8.95
N GLN A 136 -10.37 -6.53 -9.31
CA GLN A 136 -11.08 -5.26 -9.32
C GLN A 136 -12.28 -5.25 -10.26
N ARG A 137 -12.17 -5.86 -11.44
CA ARG A 137 -13.29 -5.98 -12.39
C ARG A 137 -14.41 -6.84 -11.81
N MET A 138 -14.07 -7.98 -11.23
CA MET A 138 -15.03 -8.87 -10.59
C MET A 138 -15.77 -8.16 -9.45
N PHE A 139 -15.04 -7.49 -8.55
CA PHE A 139 -15.62 -6.83 -7.38
C PHE A 139 -16.43 -5.56 -7.70
N ARG A 140 -16.27 -5.00 -8.89
CA ARG A 140 -17.14 -3.90 -9.38
C ARG A 140 -18.55 -4.36 -9.74
N ARG A 141 -18.75 -5.64 -9.99
CA ARG A 141 -20.05 -6.21 -10.31
C ARG A 141 -20.91 -6.22 -9.06
N GLU A 142 -22.08 -5.59 -9.12
CA GLU A 142 -22.99 -5.50 -7.97
C GLU A 142 -23.49 -6.89 -7.53
N GLU A 143 -23.74 -7.77 -8.47
CA GLU A 143 -24.13 -9.16 -8.22
C GLU A 143 -23.05 -9.92 -7.45
N VAL A 144 -21.76 -9.65 -7.70
CA VAL A 144 -20.65 -10.27 -6.98
C VAL A 144 -20.49 -9.68 -5.58
N SER A 145 -20.48 -8.34 -5.49
CA SER A 145 -20.27 -7.67 -4.20
C SER A 145 -21.34 -8.02 -3.17
N LYS A 146 -22.56 -8.35 -3.62
CA LYS A 146 -23.67 -8.77 -2.75
C LYS A 146 -23.53 -10.21 -2.20
N LEU A 147 -22.72 -11.07 -2.82
CA LEU A 147 -22.44 -12.40 -2.31
C LEU A 147 -21.41 -12.37 -1.17
N ILE A 148 -20.59 -11.33 -1.09
CA ILE A 148 -19.48 -11.23 -0.14
C ILE A 148 -19.99 -10.63 1.19
N LYS A 149 -19.92 -11.40 2.27
CA LYS A 149 -20.21 -10.92 3.64
C LYS A 149 -19.05 -10.08 4.18
N LYS A 150 -17.84 -10.61 4.07
CA LYS A 150 -16.56 -9.97 4.47
C LYS A 150 -15.45 -10.35 3.49
N CYS A 151 -14.42 -9.55 3.42
CA CYS A 151 -13.20 -9.90 2.71
C CYS A 151 -11.98 -9.21 3.32
N ASN A 152 -10.82 -9.85 3.17
CA ASN A 152 -9.51 -9.30 3.47
C ASN A 152 -8.56 -9.57 2.29
N ASP A 153 -7.63 -8.66 2.06
CA ASP A 153 -6.47 -8.90 1.22
C ASP A 153 -5.38 -9.66 1.99
N PHE A 154 -4.41 -10.18 1.25
CA PHE A 154 -3.27 -10.89 1.84
C PHE A 154 -2.09 -9.94 2.03
N GLY A 155 -1.94 -9.46 3.25
CA GLY A 155 -0.77 -8.74 3.72
C GLY A 155 0.13 -9.62 4.61
N ALA A 156 0.87 -8.97 5.51
CA ALA A 156 1.75 -9.63 6.47
C ALA A 156 1.01 -10.66 7.30
N GLY A 157 1.59 -11.85 7.42
CA GLY A 157 0.98 -13.00 8.10
C GLY A 157 0.13 -13.90 7.20
N GLY A 158 -0.03 -13.54 5.93
CA GLY A 158 -0.60 -14.41 4.89
C GLY A 158 -1.97 -15.00 5.23
N VAL A 159 -2.13 -16.29 5.01
CA VAL A 159 -3.36 -17.05 5.30
C VAL A 159 -3.79 -16.91 6.76
N SER A 160 -2.83 -16.96 7.70
CA SER A 160 -3.10 -16.91 9.13
C SER A 160 -3.78 -15.61 9.56
N VAL A 161 -3.44 -14.49 8.93
CA VAL A 161 -4.01 -13.17 9.22
C VAL A 161 -5.19 -12.87 8.31
N ALA A 162 -5.01 -12.92 6.98
CA ALA A 162 -6.06 -12.56 6.04
C ALA A 162 -7.35 -13.36 6.23
N ILE A 163 -7.24 -14.66 6.52
CA ILE A 163 -8.39 -15.52 6.85
C ILE A 163 -8.69 -15.44 8.34
N GLY A 164 -7.65 -15.47 9.19
CA GLY A 164 -7.79 -15.53 10.65
C GLY A 164 -8.59 -14.38 11.27
N GLU A 165 -8.68 -13.23 10.59
CA GLU A 165 -9.44 -12.06 11.05
C GLU A 165 -10.91 -12.04 10.58
N LEU A 166 -11.31 -12.96 9.68
CA LEU A 166 -12.63 -12.92 9.08
C LEU A 166 -13.74 -13.40 10.01
N ALA A 167 -13.44 -14.28 10.97
CA ALA A 167 -14.40 -14.78 11.95
C ALA A 167 -13.73 -15.17 13.27
N PRO A 168 -14.49 -15.22 14.39
CA PRO A 168 -13.96 -15.69 15.68
C PRO A 168 -13.51 -17.16 15.65
N GLY A 169 -14.28 -18.03 15.02
CA GLY A 169 -14.00 -19.45 14.87
C GLY A 169 -13.74 -19.82 13.41
N LEU A 170 -12.64 -20.53 13.15
CA LEU A 170 -12.18 -20.85 11.80
C LEU A 170 -11.46 -22.18 11.75
N GLN A 171 -11.79 -22.98 10.74
CA GLN A 171 -11.04 -24.18 10.38
C GLN A 171 -10.47 -24.03 8.97
N ILE A 172 -9.16 -23.88 8.86
CA ILE A 172 -8.42 -23.63 7.62
C ILE A 172 -7.69 -24.90 7.18
N ASN A 173 -7.81 -25.25 5.92
CA ASN A 173 -7.10 -26.37 5.30
C ASN A 173 -5.95 -25.84 4.40
N LEU A 174 -4.72 -25.88 4.90
CA LEU A 174 -3.54 -25.41 4.18
C LEU A 174 -3.20 -26.27 2.95
N ASP A 175 -3.64 -27.53 2.90
CA ASP A 175 -3.41 -28.40 1.73
C ASP A 175 -4.16 -27.90 0.49
N LYS A 176 -5.30 -27.21 0.70
CA LYS A 176 -6.12 -26.62 -0.37
C LYS A 176 -5.62 -25.28 -0.88
N VAL A 177 -4.68 -24.64 -0.19
CA VAL A 177 -4.12 -23.35 -0.62
C VAL A 177 -3.31 -23.52 -1.89
N PRO A 178 -3.66 -22.82 -3.00
CA PRO A 178 -2.93 -22.90 -4.26
C PRO A 178 -1.47 -22.44 -4.12
N LYS A 179 -0.55 -23.21 -4.70
CA LYS A 179 0.89 -22.97 -4.61
C LYS A 179 1.51 -22.65 -5.97
N LYS A 180 2.45 -21.71 -6.00
CA LYS A 180 3.23 -21.38 -7.22
C LYS A 180 4.14 -22.55 -7.64
N TYR A 181 4.65 -23.30 -6.65
CA TYR A 181 5.57 -24.42 -6.85
C TYR A 181 5.49 -25.40 -5.66
N ALA A 182 6.04 -26.58 -5.84
CA ALA A 182 6.16 -27.59 -4.79
C ALA A 182 7.27 -27.22 -3.77
N GLY A 183 7.22 -27.85 -2.59
CA GLY A 183 8.28 -27.73 -1.58
C GLY A 183 8.03 -26.66 -0.51
N LEU A 184 6.87 -25.99 -0.55
CA LEU A 184 6.44 -25.13 0.56
C LEU A 184 5.99 -25.99 1.74
N ASP A 185 6.45 -25.65 2.94
CA ASP A 185 5.98 -26.26 4.18
C ASP A 185 4.71 -25.57 4.72
N GLY A 186 4.15 -26.11 5.82
CA GLY A 186 2.92 -25.57 6.41
C GLY A 186 3.09 -24.15 6.93
N THR A 187 4.25 -23.81 7.49
CA THR A 187 4.55 -22.47 7.98
C THR A 187 4.62 -21.47 6.83
N GLU A 188 5.38 -21.80 5.79
CA GLU A 188 5.51 -20.96 4.60
C GLU A 188 4.15 -20.69 3.94
N ILE A 189 3.30 -21.71 3.85
CA ILE A 189 1.93 -21.56 3.31
C ILE A 189 1.07 -20.66 4.20
N ALA A 190 1.18 -20.82 5.53
CA ALA A 190 0.36 -20.10 6.50
C ALA A 190 0.69 -18.60 6.59
N ILE A 191 1.96 -18.22 6.43
CA ILE A 191 2.42 -16.84 6.67
C ILE A 191 2.85 -16.09 5.41
N SER A 192 2.86 -16.74 4.25
CA SER A 192 3.27 -16.11 2.99
C SER A 192 2.36 -14.94 2.62
N GLU A 193 2.98 -13.84 2.24
CA GLU A 193 2.37 -12.57 1.85
C GLU A 193 2.30 -12.43 0.31
N SER A 194 2.11 -13.54 -0.43
CA SER A 194 1.94 -13.47 -1.88
C SER A 194 0.75 -12.57 -2.23
N GLN A 195 1.01 -11.57 -3.08
CA GLN A 195 0.09 -10.49 -3.41
C GLN A 195 -1.00 -10.91 -4.40
N GLU A 196 -1.97 -10.02 -4.63
CA GLU A 196 -3.13 -10.18 -5.50
C GLU A 196 -3.96 -11.40 -5.14
N ARG A 197 -4.20 -11.58 -3.84
CA ARG A 197 -5.10 -12.57 -3.29
C ARG A 197 -6.15 -11.89 -2.43
N MET A 198 -7.36 -12.43 -2.45
CA MET A 198 -8.43 -12.03 -1.53
C MET A 198 -8.98 -13.26 -0.82
N ALA A 199 -9.21 -13.14 0.47
CA ALA A 199 -10.02 -14.08 1.23
C ALA A 199 -11.43 -13.51 1.33
N VAL A 200 -12.44 -14.24 0.87
CA VAL A 200 -13.83 -13.80 0.88
C VAL A 200 -14.71 -14.78 1.64
N VAL A 201 -15.61 -14.25 2.45
CA VAL A 201 -16.62 -15.01 3.17
C VAL A 201 -17.92 -14.96 2.39
N VAL A 202 -18.44 -16.12 2.04
CA VAL A 202 -19.71 -16.28 1.33
C VAL A 202 -20.63 -17.27 2.05
N ASP A 203 -21.93 -17.09 1.91
CA ASP A 203 -22.92 -18.05 2.35
C ASP A 203 -22.74 -19.37 1.56
N PRO A 204 -22.89 -20.57 2.17
CA PRO A 204 -22.75 -21.84 1.48
C PRO A 204 -23.58 -21.97 0.20
N LYS A 205 -24.78 -21.37 0.17
CA LYS A 205 -25.68 -21.40 -1.00
C LYS A 205 -25.16 -20.58 -2.18
N ASP A 206 -24.27 -19.61 -1.93
CA ASP A 206 -23.77 -18.64 -2.90
C ASP A 206 -22.40 -19.03 -3.49
N VAL A 207 -21.79 -20.12 -2.98
CA VAL A 207 -20.43 -20.56 -3.35
C VAL A 207 -20.31 -20.82 -4.86
N ASP A 208 -21.23 -21.60 -5.42
CA ASP A 208 -21.17 -21.98 -6.84
C ASP A 208 -21.32 -20.77 -7.75
N GLU A 209 -22.19 -19.83 -7.39
CA GLU A 209 -22.36 -18.58 -8.13
C GLU A 209 -21.11 -17.71 -8.07
N PHE A 210 -20.50 -17.55 -6.89
CA PHE A 210 -19.25 -16.82 -6.73
C PHE A 210 -18.11 -17.44 -7.55
N MET A 211 -17.97 -18.77 -7.53
CA MET A 211 -16.97 -19.52 -8.29
C MET A 211 -17.16 -19.34 -9.80
N LYS A 212 -18.40 -19.29 -10.28
CA LYS A 212 -18.73 -18.98 -11.65
C LYS A 212 -18.22 -17.61 -12.07
N TYR A 213 -18.45 -16.56 -11.26
CA TYR A 213 -17.96 -15.22 -11.55
C TYR A 213 -16.42 -15.14 -11.55
N ALA A 214 -15.77 -15.85 -10.65
CA ALA A 214 -14.31 -15.95 -10.64
C ALA A 214 -13.78 -16.57 -11.93
N ASN A 215 -14.42 -17.63 -12.41
CA ASN A 215 -14.06 -18.32 -13.67
C ASN A 215 -14.28 -17.42 -14.89
N GLU A 216 -15.36 -16.64 -14.94
CA GLU A 216 -15.63 -15.67 -16.01
C GLU A 216 -14.49 -14.64 -16.17
N GLU A 217 -13.83 -14.26 -15.06
CA GLU A 217 -12.67 -13.36 -15.07
C GLU A 217 -11.32 -14.10 -15.20
N ASN A 218 -11.32 -15.42 -15.40
CA ASN A 218 -10.10 -16.25 -15.36
C ASN A 218 -9.29 -16.05 -14.06
N LEU A 219 -9.97 -16.07 -12.93
CA LEU A 219 -9.37 -16.06 -11.60
C LEU A 219 -9.46 -17.45 -10.99
N GLU A 220 -8.37 -17.91 -10.40
CA GLU A 220 -8.39 -19.12 -9.58
C GLU A 220 -9.12 -18.79 -8.26
N ALA A 221 -10.07 -19.65 -7.89
CA ALA A 221 -10.81 -19.53 -6.65
C ALA A 221 -10.94 -20.90 -6.01
N VAL A 222 -10.61 -21.02 -4.74
CA VAL A 222 -10.59 -22.30 -4.01
C VAL A 222 -11.18 -22.13 -2.62
N VAL A 223 -12.07 -23.04 -2.22
CA VAL A 223 -12.55 -23.13 -0.84
C VAL A 223 -11.43 -23.64 0.05
N VAL A 224 -10.99 -22.82 0.99
CA VAL A 224 -9.84 -23.13 1.87
C VAL A 224 -10.19 -23.20 3.35
N ALA A 225 -11.34 -22.65 3.76
CA ALA A 225 -11.73 -22.65 5.15
C ALA A 225 -13.27 -22.65 5.33
N VAL A 226 -13.70 -22.94 6.54
CA VAL A 226 -15.09 -22.83 7.00
C VAL A 226 -15.11 -22.08 8.34
N VAL A 227 -16.13 -21.26 8.52
CA VAL A 227 -16.39 -20.59 9.80
C VAL A 227 -17.01 -21.62 10.77
N THR A 228 -16.49 -21.66 12.00
CA THR A 228 -16.93 -22.61 13.03
C THR A 228 -17.61 -21.89 14.20
N GLU A 229 -18.44 -22.60 14.94
CA GLU A 229 -19.12 -22.09 16.14
C GLU A 229 -18.13 -21.88 17.29
N GLU A 230 -17.16 -22.80 17.45
CA GLU A 230 -16.12 -22.68 18.47
C GLU A 230 -15.15 -21.56 18.12
N PRO A 231 -14.91 -20.57 19.02
CA PRO A 231 -14.07 -19.40 18.72
C PRO A 231 -12.58 -19.75 18.83
N ARG A 232 -12.08 -20.48 17.86
CA ARG A 232 -10.70 -20.92 17.74
C ARG A 232 -10.20 -20.76 16.31
N LEU A 233 -8.93 -20.42 16.17
CA LEU A 233 -8.22 -20.49 14.90
C LEU A 233 -7.53 -21.86 14.80
N VAL A 234 -8.00 -22.68 13.88
CA VAL A 234 -7.46 -24.02 13.65
C VAL A 234 -6.92 -24.12 12.22
N LEU A 235 -5.65 -24.50 12.08
CA LEU A 235 -5.00 -24.75 10.80
C LEU A 235 -4.64 -26.22 10.68
N ASN A 236 -5.06 -26.86 9.60
CA ASN A 236 -4.77 -28.24 9.26
C ASN A 236 -3.81 -28.33 8.07
N TRP A 237 -2.80 -29.20 8.18
CA TRP A 237 -1.83 -29.48 7.12
C TRP A 237 -1.43 -30.96 7.13
N ARG A 238 -1.54 -31.61 5.97
CA ARG A 238 -1.23 -33.04 5.78
C ARG A 238 -1.93 -33.95 6.79
N GLY A 239 -3.23 -33.66 7.02
CA GLY A 239 -4.07 -34.43 7.93
C GLY A 239 -3.75 -34.25 9.42
N LYS A 240 -2.93 -33.24 9.77
CA LYS A 240 -2.61 -32.90 11.15
C LYS A 240 -3.03 -31.48 11.46
N GLU A 241 -3.50 -31.26 12.66
CA GLU A 241 -3.71 -29.93 13.22
C GLU A 241 -2.33 -29.34 13.60
N VAL A 242 -1.96 -28.24 12.95
CA VAL A 242 -0.64 -27.59 13.15
C VAL A 242 -0.76 -26.31 13.97
N VAL A 243 -1.96 -25.73 14.03
CA VAL A 243 -2.29 -24.57 14.88
C VAL A 243 -3.68 -24.79 15.46
N ASN A 244 -3.84 -24.53 16.75
CA ASN A 244 -5.13 -24.52 17.44
C ASN A 244 -5.08 -23.52 18.60
N ILE A 245 -5.52 -22.30 18.36
CA ILE A 245 -5.39 -21.17 19.28
C ILE A 245 -6.77 -20.59 19.55
N SER A 246 -7.12 -20.36 20.83
CA SER A 246 -8.38 -19.73 21.18
C SER A 246 -8.41 -18.25 20.75
N ARG A 247 -9.59 -17.77 20.35
CA ARG A 247 -9.78 -16.35 20.02
C ARG A 247 -9.43 -15.44 21.19
N ALA A 248 -9.80 -15.83 22.40
CA ALA A 248 -9.48 -15.08 23.60
C ALA A 248 -7.99 -14.84 23.77
N PHE A 249 -7.13 -15.81 23.39
CA PHE A 249 -5.68 -15.63 23.41
C PHE A 249 -5.21 -14.66 22.30
N LEU A 250 -5.75 -14.78 21.10
CA LEU A 250 -5.40 -13.89 19.98
C LEU A 250 -5.80 -12.43 20.26
N ASP A 251 -6.88 -12.20 20.99
CA ASP A 251 -7.41 -10.88 21.29
C ASP A 251 -6.67 -10.17 22.44
N THR A 252 -5.69 -10.80 23.08
CA THR A 252 -4.92 -10.20 24.19
C THR A 252 -3.95 -9.10 23.78
N ASN A 253 -3.74 -8.86 22.48
CA ASN A 253 -2.77 -7.89 21.95
C ASN A 253 -1.33 -8.11 22.44
N GLY A 254 -1.01 -9.30 22.96
CA GLY A 254 0.31 -9.64 23.47
C GLY A 254 0.59 -9.09 24.88
N ALA A 255 1.87 -9.02 25.24
CA ALA A 255 2.30 -8.52 26.55
C ALA A 255 2.12 -7.00 26.63
N HIS A 256 1.69 -6.52 27.80
CA HIS A 256 1.66 -5.11 28.11
C HIS A 256 3.08 -4.53 28.00
N GLN A 257 3.23 -3.47 27.21
CA GLN A 257 4.52 -2.83 26.99
C GLN A 257 4.50 -1.43 27.60
N GLU A 258 5.52 -1.12 28.37
CA GLU A 258 5.76 0.20 28.92
C GLU A 258 7.12 0.69 28.43
N THR A 259 7.24 1.98 28.19
CA THR A 259 8.50 2.62 27.81
C THR A 259 8.57 4.02 28.40
N GLU A 260 9.77 4.43 28.74
CA GLU A 260 10.07 5.81 29.11
C GLU A 260 10.62 6.53 27.88
N VAL A 261 10.08 7.71 27.60
CA VAL A 261 10.50 8.52 26.47
C VAL A 261 10.99 9.87 26.99
N LEU A 262 12.25 10.20 26.71
CA LEU A 262 12.78 11.54 26.92
C LEU A 262 12.50 12.39 25.67
N VAL A 263 11.81 13.49 25.86
CA VAL A 263 11.50 14.44 24.78
C VAL A 263 12.30 15.70 25.02
N ASP A 264 13.29 15.96 24.16
CA ASP A 264 14.07 17.18 24.21
C ASP A 264 13.28 18.36 23.65
N ILE A 265 13.49 19.55 24.24
CA ILE A 265 12.93 20.78 23.72
C ILE A 265 13.67 21.14 22.42
N PRO A 266 12.95 21.44 21.32
CA PRO A 266 13.58 21.84 20.06
C PRO A 266 14.53 23.03 20.26
N ASN A 267 15.72 22.95 19.67
CA ASN A 267 16.68 24.05 19.77
C ASN A 267 16.20 25.31 19.02
N LYS A 268 16.59 26.49 19.50
CA LYS A 268 16.18 27.76 18.86
C LYS A 268 16.81 27.98 17.50
N GLU A 269 18.00 27.44 17.29
CA GLU A 269 18.77 27.62 16.03
C GLU A 269 18.12 26.89 14.85
N GLY A 270 17.42 25.81 15.10
CA GLY A 270 16.65 25.07 14.11
C GLY A 270 15.24 25.62 13.86
N ASN A 271 14.81 26.67 14.56
CA ASN A 271 13.45 27.19 14.44
C ASN A 271 13.24 27.89 13.09
N VAL A 272 12.57 27.20 12.19
CA VAL A 272 12.27 27.71 10.84
C VAL A 272 11.29 28.89 10.86
N LEU A 273 10.51 29.05 11.94
CA LEU A 273 9.52 30.13 12.09
C LEU A 273 10.14 31.46 12.57
N GLU A 274 11.32 31.40 13.16
CA GLU A 274 12.05 32.56 13.69
C GLU A 274 13.36 32.83 12.92
N ARG A 275 13.56 32.15 11.81
CA ARG A 275 14.78 32.28 11.02
C ARG A 275 14.87 33.67 10.37
N GLU A 276 15.90 34.43 10.71
CA GLU A 276 16.25 35.66 9.99
C GLU A 276 16.84 35.29 8.62
N GLU A 277 16.13 35.64 7.56
CA GLU A 277 16.65 35.50 6.21
C GLU A 277 17.49 36.72 5.84
N LYS A 278 18.78 36.50 5.61
CA LYS A 278 19.67 37.54 5.07
C LYS A 278 19.59 37.51 3.54
N ALA A 279 19.47 38.70 2.95
CA ALA A 279 19.54 38.83 1.48
C ALA A 279 20.85 38.22 0.96
N PRO A 280 20.80 37.35 -0.08
CA PRO A 280 22.02 36.77 -0.64
C PRO A 280 22.91 37.83 -1.30
N ALA A 281 24.22 37.69 -1.16
CA ALA A 281 25.17 38.59 -1.79
C ALA A 281 25.12 38.56 -3.34
N ASP A 282 24.83 37.37 -3.90
CA ASP A 282 24.58 37.17 -5.34
C ASP A 282 23.18 36.55 -5.49
N THR A 283 22.19 37.36 -5.84
CA THR A 283 20.81 36.97 -6.04
C THR A 283 20.66 35.98 -7.20
N LYS A 284 21.44 36.08 -8.27
CA LYS A 284 21.38 35.18 -9.41
C LYS A 284 21.89 33.79 -9.03
N ALA A 285 23.04 33.74 -8.35
CA ALA A 285 23.59 32.47 -7.89
C ALA A 285 22.64 31.78 -6.89
N ALA A 286 22.07 32.53 -5.93
CA ALA A 286 21.10 32.02 -4.99
C ALA A 286 19.83 31.47 -5.68
N TRP A 287 19.31 32.17 -6.67
CA TRP A 287 18.15 31.71 -7.44
C TRP A 287 18.45 30.41 -8.21
N LEU A 288 19.58 30.36 -8.91
CA LEU A 288 19.98 29.15 -9.64
C LEU A 288 20.18 27.96 -8.69
N SER A 289 20.76 28.19 -7.51
CA SER A 289 20.90 27.17 -6.48
C SER A 289 19.54 26.66 -6.00
N MET A 290 18.60 27.55 -5.71
CA MET A 290 17.24 27.20 -5.31
C MET A 290 16.51 26.41 -6.40
N LEU A 291 16.62 26.80 -7.67
CA LEU A 291 16.01 26.07 -8.77
C LEU A 291 16.64 24.69 -9.02
N ALA A 292 17.88 24.49 -8.61
CA ALA A 292 18.58 23.21 -8.68
C ALA A 292 18.32 22.31 -7.46
N ASP A 293 17.77 22.86 -6.38
CA ASP A 293 17.41 22.09 -5.18
C ASP A 293 16.34 21.04 -5.49
N LEU A 294 16.56 19.81 -5.01
CA LEU A 294 15.70 18.65 -5.33
C LEU A 294 14.26 18.80 -4.84
N ASN A 295 14.03 19.56 -3.76
CA ASN A 295 12.68 19.81 -3.25
C ASN A 295 11.97 20.97 -3.97
N THR A 296 12.72 21.80 -4.70
CA THR A 296 12.22 22.97 -5.43
C THR A 296 12.14 22.73 -6.94
N CYS A 297 13.07 21.97 -7.51
CA CYS A 297 13.12 21.72 -8.95
C CYS A 297 11.88 20.98 -9.46
N SER A 298 11.56 21.15 -10.75
CA SER A 298 10.45 20.45 -11.38
C SER A 298 10.65 18.92 -11.34
N GLN A 299 9.64 18.21 -10.89
CA GLN A 299 9.59 16.74 -10.89
C GLN A 299 8.79 16.17 -12.07
N LYS A 300 8.60 16.96 -13.14
CA LYS A 300 7.78 16.59 -14.30
C LYS A 300 8.16 15.22 -14.88
N GLY A 301 9.45 14.94 -15.02
CA GLY A 301 9.92 13.64 -15.53
C GLY A 301 9.53 12.44 -14.65
N LEU A 302 9.42 12.62 -13.33
CA LEU A 302 8.88 11.60 -12.42
C LEU A 302 7.37 11.48 -12.61
N VAL A 303 6.66 12.59 -12.61
CA VAL A 303 5.20 12.63 -12.67
C VAL A 303 4.68 12.03 -13.98
N GLU A 304 5.34 12.29 -15.10
CA GLU A 304 4.96 11.77 -16.43
C GLU A 304 5.14 10.25 -16.61
N MET A 305 5.76 9.55 -15.65
CA MET A 305 5.75 8.09 -15.61
C MET A 305 4.39 7.51 -15.24
N PHE A 306 3.54 8.30 -14.58
CA PHE A 306 2.24 7.90 -14.09
C PHE A 306 1.13 8.43 -15.00
N ASP A 307 0.17 7.57 -15.34
CA ASP A 307 -0.99 8.00 -16.10
C ASP A 307 -2.04 8.63 -15.17
N GLY A 308 -2.20 9.93 -15.26
CA GLY A 308 -3.21 10.69 -14.52
C GLY A 308 -4.56 10.74 -15.22
N SER A 309 -4.70 10.23 -16.43
CA SER A 309 -5.89 10.38 -17.29
C SER A 309 -6.82 9.18 -17.33
N ILE A 310 -6.40 8.04 -16.83
CA ILE A 310 -7.17 6.79 -16.88
C ILE A 310 -8.59 6.98 -16.32
N GLY A 311 -9.58 6.52 -17.06
CA GLY A 311 -10.99 6.64 -16.68
C GLY A 311 -11.61 8.02 -16.91
N ALA A 312 -10.84 8.99 -17.41
CA ALA A 312 -11.29 10.35 -17.75
C ALA A 312 -12.01 11.10 -16.61
N GLY A 313 -11.75 10.72 -15.36
CA GLY A 313 -12.34 11.33 -14.16
C GLY A 313 -11.49 12.44 -13.54
N SER A 314 -10.22 12.58 -13.91
CA SER A 314 -9.33 13.59 -13.34
C SER A 314 -9.81 14.99 -13.70
N VAL A 315 -10.03 15.83 -12.68
CA VAL A 315 -10.39 17.24 -12.82
C VAL A 315 -9.13 18.09 -12.93
N PHE A 316 -8.15 17.82 -12.05
CA PHE A 316 -6.84 18.40 -12.14
C PHE A 316 -5.86 17.35 -12.67
N MET A 317 -5.25 17.64 -13.82
CA MET A 317 -4.08 16.91 -14.28
C MET A 317 -2.87 17.39 -13.46
N PRO A 318 -1.83 16.54 -13.28
CA PRO A 318 -0.67 16.88 -12.45
C PRO A 318 0.02 18.20 -12.80
N TYR A 319 -0.11 18.63 -14.05
CA TYR A 319 0.34 19.95 -14.53
C TYR A 319 -0.80 20.65 -15.26
N GLY A 320 -1.08 21.88 -14.85
CA GLY A 320 -2.13 22.73 -15.41
C GLY A 320 -1.59 23.99 -16.07
N GLY A 321 -2.51 24.94 -16.33
CA GLY A 321 -2.22 26.20 -16.98
C GLY A 321 -2.09 26.06 -18.51
N LYS A 322 -1.96 27.20 -19.18
CA LYS A 322 -1.90 27.28 -20.65
C LYS A 322 -0.79 26.41 -21.27
N TYR A 323 0.33 26.31 -20.58
CA TYR A 323 1.51 25.56 -21.07
C TYR A 323 1.70 24.20 -20.39
N GLN A 324 0.78 23.81 -19.51
CA GLN A 324 0.86 22.58 -18.72
C GLN A 324 2.20 22.43 -17.97
N LEU A 325 2.63 23.54 -17.34
CA LEU A 325 3.85 23.62 -16.55
C LEU A 325 3.59 24.00 -15.10
N THR A 326 2.36 24.37 -14.76
CA THR A 326 1.99 24.71 -13.38
C THR A 326 1.65 23.45 -12.62
N GLU A 327 2.47 23.09 -11.65
CA GLU A 327 2.26 21.93 -10.78
C GLU A 327 0.96 22.14 -9.97
N THR A 328 0.09 21.13 -9.98
CA THR A 328 -1.09 21.09 -9.09
C THR A 328 -0.67 20.55 -7.72
N GLN A 329 -1.37 20.96 -6.66
CA GLN A 329 -0.98 20.62 -5.29
C GLN A 329 -1.87 19.58 -4.63
N ALA A 330 -2.91 19.13 -5.32
CA ALA A 330 -3.84 18.12 -4.84
C ALA A 330 -4.35 17.25 -5.99
N MET A 331 -4.76 16.04 -5.67
CA MET A 331 -5.52 15.19 -6.58
C MET A 331 -7.01 15.57 -6.48
N VAL A 332 -7.64 15.84 -7.62
CA VAL A 332 -9.08 16.10 -7.72
C VAL A 332 -9.67 15.27 -8.86
N ALA A 333 -10.68 14.47 -8.55
CA ALA A 333 -11.32 13.60 -9.52
C ALA A 333 -12.84 13.53 -9.32
N LYS A 334 -13.57 13.39 -10.42
CA LYS A 334 -15.03 13.13 -10.39
C LYS A 334 -15.30 11.73 -9.83
N VAL A 335 -16.35 11.65 -9.01
CA VAL A 335 -16.88 10.35 -8.58
C VAL A 335 -17.36 9.57 -9.81
N PRO A 336 -16.92 8.33 -10.03
CA PRO A 336 -17.40 7.54 -11.16
C PRO A 336 -18.89 7.19 -10.97
N VAL A 337 -19.69 7.44 -12.00
CA VAL A 337 -21.11 7.06 -12.06
C VAL A 337 -21.34 6.11 -13.21
N MET A 338 -22.20 5.09 -13.01
CA MET A 338 -22.42 4.04 -14.01
C MET A 338 -23.19 4.55 -15.23
N ASN A 339 -24.22 5.37 -15.00
CA ASN A 339 -25.09 5.90 -16.06
C ASN A 339 -25.41 7.35 -15.73
N GLY A 340 -24.77 8.28 -16.43
CA GLY A 340 -25.04 9.70 -16.24
C GLY A 340 -23.77 10.55 -16.10
N LYS A 341 -23.95 11.76 -15.61
CA LYS A 341 -22.88 12.74 -15.35
C LYS A 341 -22.95 13.19 -13.89
N THR A 342 -21.84 13.60 -13.33
CA THR A 342 -21.77 14.17 -11.99
C THR A 342 -20.76 15.31 -11.96
N ASP A 343 -21.04 16.29 -11.13
CA ASP A 343 -20.11 17.36 -10.76
C ASP A 343 -19.53 17.16 -9.34
N THR A 344 -19.95 16.08 -8.65
CA THR A 344 -19.35 15.70 -7.38
C THR A 344 -17.92 15.22 -7.59
N VAL A 345 -17.01 15.78 -6.83
CA VAL A 345 -15.58 15.43 -6.87
C VAL A 345 -15.11 14.91 -5.52
N THR A 346 -14.03 14.17 -5.56
CA THR A 346 -13.20 13.81 -4.40
C THR A 346 -11.87 14.51 -4.52
N MET A 347 -11.31 14.87 -3.37
CA MET A 347 -10.01 15.53 -3.28
C MET A 347 -9.12 14.79 -2.28
N MET A 348 -7.84 14.67 -2.61
CA MET A 348 -6.78 14.23 -1.70
C MET A 348 -5.64 15.23 -1.75
N SER A 349 -5.17 15.63 -0.58
CA SER A 349 -3.97 16.43 -0.39
C SER A 349 -3.12 15.83 0.73
N TYR A 350 -1.93 16.34 0.90
CA TYR A 350 -1.05 15.96 2.00
C TYR A 350 -0.30 17.19 2.52
N GLY A 351 0.24 17.07 3.71
CA GLY A 351 1.20 18.01 4.26
C GLY A 351 2.32 17.25 4.94
N PHE A 352 3.56 17.62 4.65
CA PHE A 352 4.72 17.04 5.30
C PHE A 352 6.01 17.79 4.94
N ASP A 353 6.77 18.17 5.95
CA ASP A 353 8.12 18.68 5.81
C ASP A 353 9.08 17.89 6.73
N PRO A 354 10.04 17.13 6.16
CA PRO A 354 10.96 16.33 6.97
C PRO A 354 11.94 17.16 7.78
N TYR A 355 12.27 18.37 7.37
CA TYR A 355 13.19 19.25 8.10
C TYR A 355 12.50 19.83 9.33
N VAL A 356 11.27 20.34 9.18
CA VAL A 356 10.46 20.81 10.31
C VAL A 356 10.17 19.65 11.28
N SER A 357 9.83 18.48 10.76
CA SER A 357 9.52 17.30 11.58
C SER A 357 10.74 16.76 12.32
N SER A 358 11.94 16.83 11.72
CA SER A 358 13.20 16.46 12.38
C SER A 358 13.61 17.42 13.46
N TRP A 359 13.34 18.72 13.28
CA TRP A 359 13.59 19.72 14.31
C TRP A 359 12.60 19.60 15.47
N SER A 360 11.32 19.47 15.17
CA SER A 360 10.25 19.34 16.15
C SER A 360 9.09 18.51 15.60
N PRO A 361 8.86 17.29 16.11
CA PRO A 361 7.69 16.47 15.70
C PRO A 361 6.35 17.18 15.92
N TYR A 362 6.23 17.98 16.99
CA TYR A 362 5.02 18.76 17.26
C TYR A 362 4.76 19.79 16.15
N HIS A 363 5.75 20.64 15.84
CA HIS A 363 5.60 21.64 14.78
C HIS A 363 5.48 21.01 13.41
N GLY A 364 6.16 19.89 13.17
CA GLY A 364 6.00 19.10 11.95
C GLY A 364 4.59 18.58 11.75
N ALA A 365 3.95 18.10 12.83
CA ALA A 365 2.55 17.65 12.78
C ALA A 365 1.58 18.81 12.52
N VAL A 366 1.77 19.96 13.20
CA VAL A 366 0.96 21.17 12.97
C VAL A 366 1.13 21.65 11.53
N TYR A 367 2.37 21.74 11.02
CA TYR A 367 2.66 22.11 9.65
C TYR A 367 1.97 21.19 8.65
N ALA A 368 2.06 19.86 8.85
CA ALA A 368 1.44 18.87 7.98
C ALA A 368 -0.08 19.07 7.87
N VAL A 369 -0.76 19.34 8.98
CA VAL A 369 -2.22 19.61 8.95
C VAL A 369 -2.52 20.91 8.19
N VAL A 370 -1.81 22.00 8.50
CA VAL A 370 -2.02 23.30 7.86
C VAL A 370 -1.75 23.21 6.36
N GLU A 371 -0.63 22.59 5.96
CA GLU A 371 -0.26 22.42 4.56
C GLU A 371 -1.29 21.58 3.80
N SER A 372 -1.76 20.48 4.39
CA SER A 372 -2.76 19.63 3.75
C SER A 372 -4.10 20.33 3.50
N ILE A 373 -4.45 21.31 4.35
CA ILE A 373 -5.65 22.15 4.17
C ILE A 373 -5.42 23.23 3.12
N ALA A 374 -4.21 23.78 3.05
CA ALA A 374 -3.87 24.86 2.14
C ALA A 374 -3.69 24.40 0.68
N ARG A 375 -3.35 23.13 0.47
CA ARG A 375 -3.21 22.51 -0.86
C ARG A 375 -4.56 22.22 -1.48
#